data_5d858bcfc48c951babad7ad86180b3ad
#
_entry.id   5d858bcfc48c951babad7ad86180b3ad
#
_cell.length_a   1.000
_cell.length_b   1.000
_cell.length_c   1.000
_cell.angle_alpha   90.00
_cell.angle_beta   90.00
_cell.angle_gamma   90.00
#
_symmetry.space_group_name_H-M   'P 1'
#
loop_
_entity.id
_entity.type
_entity.pdbx_description
1 polymer ?
#
loop_
_entity_poly.entity_id
_entity_poly.type
_entity_poly.pdbx_seq_one_letter_code
_entity_poly.pdbx_strand_id
1 'polypeptide(L)'
;MKHLLTDEQYAQYLADGFVVVQPQSLDDAFHDRLYRSAQQIYASVEESHSKTAHLDIIGDSLRARIPEIDRLFEDPAVRGALLSILGESYVIHPHNFVHKSSGVDQVFHQDGNLPWNERGHYRSHRPNWALLFYYPQDVTTENGPTELILGTQYWTKDFEKPDGTWHSFDGIDRAFTREELANEDLSFRDRRLNESVASLGIPNLQRKYVVVPKGSVVLCHYDILHRGSRTLPEAADRFMYKFHFMRTQEP
;
A
#
# COMPACT_ATOMS: atom_id res chain seq x y z
N MET A 1 -19.65 -14.17 16.01
CA MET A 1 -20.20 -13.10 15.13
C MET A 1 -19.13 -12.77 14.11
N LYS A 2 -19.45 -12.61 12.83
CA LYS A 2 -18.48 -12.15 11.81
C LYS A 2 -18.26 -10.65 12.07
N HIS A 3 -17.02 -10.22 12.29
CA HIS A 3 -16.65 -8.81 12.49
C HIS A 3 -16.51 -8.12 11.11
N LEU A 4 -17.59 -8.05 10.36
CA LEU A 4 -17.60 -7.41 9.04
C LEU A 4 -17.37 -5.90 9.17
N LEU A 5 -16.94 -5.27 8.09
CA LEU A 5 -16.92 -3.81 8.00
C LEU A 5 -18.34 -3.26 8.20
N THR A 6 -18.43 -2.10 8.86
CA THR A 6 -19.71 -1.37 8.88
C THR A 6 -20.05 -0.85 7.48
N ASP A 7 -21.29 -0.44 7.28
CA ASP A 7 -21.73 0.15 6.00
C ASP A 7 -20.89 1.42 5.67
N GLU A 8 -20.56 2.22 6.67
CA GLU A 8 -19.75 3.42 6.51
C GLU A 8 -18.30 3.07 6.11
N GLN A 9 -17.71 2.07 6.76
CA GLN A 9 -16.35 1.61 6.43
C GLN A 9 -16.30 1.03 5.02
N TYR A 10 -17.32 0.26 4.64
CA TYR A 10 -17.38 -0.31 3.30
C TYR A 10 -17.62 0.77 2.24
N ALA A 11 -18.49 1.75 2.52
CA ALA A 11 -18.70 2.92 1.66
C ALA A 11 -17.41 3.74 1.50
N GLN A 12 -16.65 3.95 2.59
CA GLN A 12 -15.35 4.60 2.55
C GLN A 12 -14.37 3.82 1.65
N TYR A 13 -14.28 2.50 1.83
CA TYR A 13 -13.42 1.66 0.99
C TYR A 13 -13.75 1.78 -0.49
N LEU A 14 -15.03 1.80 -0.84
CA LEU A 14 -15.47 1.96 -2.23
C LEU A 14 -15.18 3.36 -2.78
N ALA A 15 -15.37 4.41 -1.98
CA ALA A 15 -15.18 5.80 -2.42
C ALA A 15 -13.71 6.19 -2.47
N ASP A 16 -12.98 5.93 -1.37
CA ASP A 16 -11.60 6.42 -1.17
C ASP A 16 -10.55 5.40 -1.64
N GLY A 17 -10.93 4.13 -1.77
CA GLY A 17 -10.04 3.04 -2.16
C GLY A 17 -9.28 2.40 -1.00
N PHE A 18 -9.56 2.75 0.24
CA PHE A 18 -8.93 2.15 1.42
C PHE A 18 -9.80 2.22 2.67
N VAL A 19 -9.48 1.39 3.64
CA VAL A 19 -10.05 1.43 5.00
C VAL A 19 -9.00 1.03 6.03
N VAL A 20 -9.04 1.66 7.20
CA VAL A 20 -8.17 1.32 8.34
C VAL A 20 -8.92 0.38 9.29
N VAL A 21 -8.26 -0.69 9.67
CA VAL A 21 -8.77 -1.71 10.60
C VAL A 21 -7.80 -1.84 11.77
N GLN A 22 -8.35 -1.82 12.99
CA GLN A 22 -7.58 -2.11 14.19
C GLN A 22 -7.80 -3.58 14.58
N PRO A 23 -6.73 -4.42 14.58
CA PRO A 23 -6.82 -5.78 15.11
C PRO A 23 -7.32 -5.79 16.55
N GLN A 24 -8.09 -6.81 16.92
CA GLN A 24 -8.72 -6.91 18.22
C GLN A 24 -8.06 -7.93 19.15
N SER A 25 -7.34 -8.88 18.59
CA SER A 25 -6.76 -10.01 19.32
C SER A 25 -5.24 -9.98 19.43
N LEU A 26 -4.59 -8.91 18.95
CA LEU A 26 -3.14 -8.75 18.91
C LEU A 26 -2.71 -7.71 19.95
N ASP A 27 -1.72 -8.07 20.74
CA ASP A 27 -1.17 -7.22 21.80
C ASP A 27 0.06 -6.42 21.33
N ASP A 28 0.47 -5.45 22.12
CA ASP A 28 1.66 -4.63 21.85
C ASP A 28 2.92 -5.46 21.69
N ALA A 29 3.05 -6.54 22.45
CA ALA A 29 4.20 -7.41 22.36
C ALA A 29 4.28 -8.13 20.99
N PHE A 30 3.14 -8.47 20.40
CA PHE A 30 3.08 -8.99 19.03
C PHE A 30 3.60 -7.96 18.03
N HIS A 31 3.12 -6.73 18.10
CA HIS A 31 3.53 -5.65 17.20
C HIS A 31 5.04 -5.37 17.33
N ASP A 32 5.56 -5.33 18.58
CA ASP A 32 6.99 -5.13 18.83
C ASP A 32 7.86 -6.25 18.28
N ARG A 33 7.41 -7.50 18.35
CA ARG A 33 8.14 -8.63 17.76
C ARG A 33 8.20 -8.51 16.24
N LEU A 34 7.09 -8.16 15.59
CA LEU A 34 7.08 -7.97 14.13
C LEU A 34 7.94 -6.77 13.72
N TYR A 35 7.94 -5.68 14.48
CA TYR A 35 8.85 -4.56 14.20
C TYR A 35 10.32 -5.01 14.25
N ARG A 36 10.72 -5.74 15.31
CA ARG A 36 12.08 -6.29 15.42
C ARG A 36 12.43 -7.29 14.32
N SER A 37 11.47 -8.11 13.91
CA SER A 37 11.66 -9.06 12.81
C SER A 37 11.93 -8.33 11.49
N ALA A 38 11.21 -7.24 11.21
CA ALA A 38 11.47 -6.40 10.04
C ALA A 38 12.87 -5.78 10.10
N GLN A 39 13.28 -5.25 11.26
CA GLN A 39 14.64 -4.72 11.47
C GLN A 39 15.71 -5.78 11.20
N GLN A 40 15.51 -7.00 11.70
CA GLN A 40 16.46 -8.11 11.50
C GLN A 40 16.56 -8.52 10.02
N ILE A 41 15.43 -8.56 9.31
CA ILE A 41 15.41 -8.84 7.86
C ILE A 41 16.27 -7.82 7.13
N TYR A 42 16.06 -6.53 7.37
CA TYR A 42 16.84 -5.47 6.71
C TYR A 42 18.30 -5.44 7.14
N ALA A 43 18.61 -5.75 8.39
CA ALA A 43 20.00 -5.86 8.86
C ALA A 43 20.76 -7.02 8.23
N SER A 44 20.07 -8.04 7.72
CA SER A 44 20.66 -9.21 7.05
C SER A 44 20.89 -9.01 5.54
N VAL A 45 20.46 -7.88 4.98
CA VAL A 45 20.57 -7.57 3.55
C VAL A 45 21.82 -6.73 3.30
N GLU A 46 22.53 -7.02 2.22
CA GLU A 46 23.68 -6.21 1.82
C GLU A 46 23.28 -4.74 1.60
N GLU A 47 24.18 -3.82 1.90
CA GLU A 47 23.92 -2.37 1.82
C GLU A 47 23.43 -1.92 0.43
N SER A 48 23.88 -2.59 -0.63
CA SER A 48 23.43 -2.36 -2.00
C SER A 48 21.92 -2.63 -2.18
N HIS A 49 21.39 -3.60 -1.44
CA HIS A 49 19.96 -3.96 -1.48
C HIS A 49 19.14 -3.18 -0.44
N SER A 50 19.75 -2.73 0.65
CA SER A 50 19.05 -1.94 1.68
C SER A 50 18.65 -0.54 1.22
N LYS A 51 19.18 -0.08 0.09
CA LYS A 51 18.83 1.19 -0.56
C LYS A 51 17.54 1.09 -1.39
N THR A 52 17.05 -0.11 -1.64
CA THR A 52 15.74 -0.31 -2.27
C THR A 52 14.64 -0.04 -1.24
N ALA A 53 13.57 0.62 -1.66
CA ALA A 53 12.45 0.95 -0.78
C ALA A 53 11.68 -0.28 -0.28
N HIS A 54 11.96 -1.46 -0.81
CA HIS A 54 11.32 -2.71 -0.43
C HIS A 54 12.28 -3.88 -0.59
N LEU A 55 12.07 -4.89 0.24
CA LEU A 55 12.71 -6.18 0.13
C LEU A 55 11.67 -7.18 -0.38
N ASP A 56 11.96 -7.73 -1.55
CA ASP A 56 11.12 -8.74 -2.17
C ASP A 56 11.35 -10.09 -1.50
N ILE A 57 10.34 -10.59 -0.80
CA ILE A 57 10.33 -11.94 -0.27
C ILE A 57 9.19 -12.68 -0.98
N ILE A 58 9.55 -13.42 -2.03
CA ILE A 58 8.61 -14.12 -2.88
C ILE A 58 8.26 -15.48 -2.26
N GLY A 59 6.98 -15.83 -2.31
CA GLY A 59 6.45 -17.08 -1.82
C GLY A 59 6.20 -17.06 -0.32
N ASP A 60 6.09 -18.24 0.26
CA ASP A 60 5.85 -18.43 1.70
C ASP A 60 7.07 -18.15 2.58
N SER A 61 8.17 -17.66 2.00
CA SER A 61 9.41 -17.43 2.74
C SER A 61 9.27 -16.40 3.86
N LEU A 62 8.44 -15.36 3.69
CA LEU A 62 8.16 -14.41 4.78
C LEU A 62 7.40 -15.06 5.92
N ARG A 63 6.36 -15.82 5.61
CA ARG A 63 5.58 -16.59 6.60
C ARG A 63 6.40 -17.70 7.25
N ALA A 64 7.29 -18.34 6.50
CA ALA A 64 8.21 -19.31 7.06
C ALA A 64 9.25 -18.70 8.03
N ARG A 65 9.69 -17.45 7.74
CA ARG A 65 10.60 -16.70 8.63
C ARG A 65 9.92 -16.15 9.87
N ILE A 66 8.65 -15.75 9.74
CA ILE A 66 7.86 -15.11 10.80
C ILE A 66 6.51 -15.85 10.88
N PRO A 67 6.47 -17.09 11.38
CA PRO A 67 5.22 -17.88 11.39
C PRO A 67 4.08 -17.22 12.18
N GLU A 68 4.41 -16.42 13.20
CA GLU A 68 3.40 -15.74 14.02
C GLU A 68 2.63 -14.66 13.23
N ILE A 69 3.09 -14.27 12.02
CA ILE A 69 2.39 -13.28 11.20
C ILE A 69 1.00 -13.76 10.76
N ASP A 70 0.77 -15.06 10.72
CA ASP A 70 -0.52 -15.64 10.37
C ASP A 70 -1.62 -15.25 11.36
N ARG A 71 -1.27 -14.97 12.63
CA ARG A 71 -2.19 -14.43 13.62
C ARG A 71 -2.85 -13.12 13.19
N LEU A 72 -2.15 -12.34 12.34
CA LEU A 72 -2.71 -11.11 11.77
C LEU A 72 -3.94 -11.42 10.89
N PHE A 73 -3.87 -12.50 10.11
CA PHE A 73 -4.96 -12.90 9.20
C PHE A 73 -6.07 -13.64 9.92
N GLU A 74 -5.77 -14.22 11.09
CA GLU A 74 -6.71 -14.88 11.97
C GLU A 74 -7.47 -13.91 12.88
N ASP A 75 -6.95 -12.67 13.04
CA ASP A 75 -7.60 -11.63 13.83
C ASP A 75 -9.03 -11.39 13.33
N PRO A 76 -10.04 -11.40 14.23
CA PRO A 76 -11.44 -11.32 13.83
C PRO A 76 -11.80 -10.07 13.02
N ALA A 77 -11.20 -8.91 13.35
CA ALA A 77 -11.47 -7.65 12.65
C ALA A 77 -10.83 -7.66 11.26
N VAL A 78 -9.57 -8.11 11.16
CA VAL A 78 -8.86 -8.19 9.87
C VAL A 78 -9.54 -9.19 8.94
N ARG A 79 -9.83 -10.39 9.45
CA ARG A 79 -10.54 -11.42 8.68
C ARG A 79 -11.93 -10.96 8.24
N GLY A 80 -12.67 -10.29 9.13
CA GLY A 80 -14.00 -9.77 8.82
C GLY A 80 -13.97 -8.70 7.74
N ALA A 81 -12.98 -7.83 7.77
CA ALA A 81 -12.78 -6.82 6.74
C ALA A 81 -12.43 -7.44 5.37
N LEU A 82 -11.54 -8.44 5.34
CA LEU A 82 -11.24 -9.20 4.12
C LEU A 82 -12.47 -9.91 3.57
N LEU A 83 -13.28 -10.53 4.44
CA LEU A 83 -14.56 -11.14 4.05
C LEU A 83 -15.53 -10.13 3.46
N SER A 84 -15.58 -8.90 4.00
CA SER A 84 -16.45 -7.84 3.47
C SER A 84 -16.05 -7.41 2.06
N ILE A 85 -14.74 -7.37 1.78
CA ILE A 85 -14.19 -6.89 0.51
C ILE A 85 -14.18 -8.02 -0.54
N LEU A 86 -13.67 -9.19 -0.17
CA LEU A 86 -13.37 -10.28 -1.11
C LEU A 86 -14.41 -11.40 -1.12
N GLY A 87 -15.31 -11.44 -0.13
CA GLY A 87 -16.21 -12.57 0.07
C GLY A 87 -15.56 -13.74 0.80
N GLU A 88 -16.22 -14.91 0.81
CA GLU A 88 -15.77 -16.05 1.63
C GLU A 88 -14.60 -16.83 1.02
N SER A 89 -14.39 -16.71 -0.28
CA SER A 89 -13.39 -17.48 -1.02
C SER A 89 -12.25 -16.58 -1.48
N TYR A 90 -11.20 -16.50 -0.68
CA TYR A 90 -9.96 -15.79 -1.03
C TYR A 90 -8.72 -16.54 -0.52
N VAL A 91 -7.59 -16.24 -1.13
CA VAL A 91 -6.27 -16.77 -0.76
C VAL A 91 -5.26 -15.64 -0.60
N ILE A 92 -4.20 -15.92 0.16
CA ILE A 92 -3.03 -15.05 0.21
C ILE A 92 -2.16 -15.38 -1.00
N HIS A 93 -1.88 -14.38 -1.83
CA HIS A 93 -0.94 -14.54 -2.93
C HIS A 93 0.49 -14.70 -2.39
N PRO A 94 1.35 -15.51 -3.02
CA PRO A 94 2.72 -15.71 -2.54
C PRO A 94 3.62 -14.48 -2.62
N HIS A 95 3.21 -13.42 -3.29
CA HIS A 95 3.96 -12.18 -3.43
C HIS A 95 3.77 -11.30 -2.20
N ASN A 96 4.65 -11.44 -1.21
CA ASN A 96 4.61 -10.74 0.07
C ASN A 96 5.89 -9.97 0.27
N PHE A 97 5.78 -8.79 0.91
CA PHE A 97 6.91 -7.88 1.06
C PHE A 97 7.04 -7.37 2.49
N VAL A 98 8.26 -7.01 2.86
CA VAL A 98 8.52 -6.06 3.93
C VAL A 98 9.13 -4.81 3.30
N HIS A 99 8.48 -3.67 3.50
CA HIS A 99 8.96 -2.38 3.03
C HIS A 99 9.57 -1.61 4.19
N LYS A 100 10.71 -1.01 3.94
CA LYS A 100 11.30 0.02 4.81
C LYS A 100 11.15 1.37 4.12
N SER A 101 10.76 2.40 4.85
CA SER A 101 10.79 3.76 4.33
C SER A 101 12.23 4.20 4.04
N SER A 102 12.39 5.08 3.08
CA SER A 102 13.69 5.60 2.66
C SER A 102 13.71 7.13 2.70
N GLY A 103 14.90 7.74 2.54
CA GLY A 103 15.06 9.19 2.48
C GLY A 103 14.54 9.83 1.18
N VAL A 104 13.91 9.06 0.30
CA VAL A 104 13.36 9.52 -0.98
C VAL A 104 11.94 9.02 -1.16
N ASP A 105 11.12 9.81 -1.88
CA ASP A 105 9.78 9.37 -2.25
C ASP A 105 9.84 8.32 -3.36
N GLN A 106 8.97 7.32 -3.28
CA GLN A 106 8.71 6.46 -4.42
C GLN A 106 7.87 7.19 -5.47
N VAL A 107 7.91 6.69 -6.69
CA VAL A 107 7.00 7.14 -7.75
C VAL A 107 5.60 6.61 -7.48
N PHE A 108 4.57 7.42 -7.76
CA PHE A 108 3.19 6.93 -7.70
C PHE A 108 2.97 5.80 -8.70
N HIS A 109 2.36 4.72 -8.24
CA HIS A 109 2.10 3.52 -9.02
C HIS A 109 0.80 2.83 -8.61
N GLN A 110 0.32 1.96 -9.46
CA GLN A 110 -0.74 0.99 -9.17
C GLN A 110 -0.14 -0.40 -9.33
N ASP A 111 -0.27 -1.25 -8.34
CA ASP A 111 0.29 -2.61 -8.37
C ASP A 111 -0.31 -3.47 -9.48
N GLY A 112 -1.56 -3.22 -9.79
CA GLY A 112 -2.29 -3.96 -10.79
C GLY A 112 -1.91 -3.70 -12.24
N ASN A 113 -1.11 -2.69 -12.53
CA ASN A 113 -0.75 -2.29 -13.90
C ASN A 113 0.55 -2.91 -14.43
N LEU A 114 0.92 -4.07 -13.95
CA LEU A 114 2.10 -4.76 -14.45
C LEU A 114 1.76 -5.49 -15.76
N PRO A 115 2.69 -5.55 -16.73
CA PRO A 115 2.46 -6.15 -18.05
C PRO A 115 1.99 -7.61 -18.00
N TRP A 116 2.32 -8.34 -16.95
CA TRP A 116 1.87 -9.72 -16.75
C TRP A 116 0.48 -9.85 -16.12
N ASN A 117 -0.15 -8.74 -15.78
CA ASN A 117 -1.46 -8.69 -15.12
C ASN A 117 -2.53 -8.21 -16.10
N GLU A 118 -2.48 -8.71 -17.31
CA GLU A 118 -3.18 -8.22 -18.51
C GLU A 118 -4.68 -8.00 -18.37
N ARG A 119 -5.32 -8.56 -17.37
CA ARG A 119 -6.78 -8.50 -17.21
C ARG A 119 -7.25 -8.43 -15.76
N GLY A 120 -6.36 -8.13 -14.83
CA GLY A 120 -6.68 -8.09 -13.39
C GLY A 120 -7.58 -6.94 -12.97
N HIS A 121 -7.88 -6.05 -13.89
CA HIS A 121 -8.59 -4.82 -13.60
C HIS A 121 -10.05 -4.91 -13.99
N TYR A 122 -10.75 -5.83 -13.37
CA TYR A 122 -12.20 -5.72 -13.36
C TYR A 122 -12.58 -4.59 -12.41
N ARG A 123 -12.97 -3.46 -12.99
CA ARG A 123 -13.49 -2.31 -12.27
C ARG A 123 -14.87 -2.60 -11.76
N SER A 124 -14.90 -3.44 -10.78
CA SER A 124 -16.10 -3.81 -10.07
C SER A 124 -16.03 -3.21 -8.67
N HIS A 125 -17.17 -2.83 -8.12
CA HIS A 125 -17.30 -2.54 -6.69
C HIS A 125 -16.90 -3.75 -5.82
N ARG A 126 -16.74 -4.92 -6.42
CA ARG A 126 -16.22 -6.13 -5.78
C ARG A 126 -14.88 -6.47 -6.39
N PRO A 127 -13.79 -5.98 -5.79
CA PRO A 127 -12.46 -6.21 -6.32
C PRO A 127 -12.07 -7.68 -6.27
N ASN A 128 -11.30 -8.13 -7.24
CA ASN A 128 -10.72 -9.47 -7.21
C ASN A 128 -9.47 -9.52 -6.33
N TRP A 129 -8.85 -8.38 -6.07
CA TRP A 129 -7.65 -8.24 -5.27
C TRP A 129 -7.80 -7.16 -4.21
N ALA A 130 -7.16 -7.38 -3.07
CA ALA A 130 -6.99 -6.40 -2.04
C ALA A 130 -5.53 -6.39 -1.56
N LEU A 131 -5.00 -5.21 -1.29
CA LEU A 131 -3.73 -5.02 -0.59
C LEU A 131 -4.00 -4.93 0.90
N LEU A 132 -3.17 -5.57 1.69
CA LEU A 132 -3.12 -5.40 3.12
C LEU A 132 -1.75 -4.83 3.49
N PHE A 133 -1.74 -3.63 4.06
CA PHE A 133 -0.57 -3.01 4.67
C PHE A 133 -0.70 -3.10 6.18
N TYR A 134 0.27 -3.72 6.82
CA TYR A 134 0.32 -3.80 8.27
C TYR A 134 1.51 -3.02 8.79
N TYR A 135 1.26 -2.19 9.79
CA TYR A 135 2.25 -1.31 10.41
C TYR A 135 2.50 -1.72 11.86
N PRO A 136 3.64 -2.36 12.18
CA PRO A 136 3.93 -2.80 13.55
C PRO A 136 4.33 -1.66 14.49
N GLN A 137 4.40 -0.43 14.01
CA GLN A 137 4.74 0.80 14.75
C GLN A 137 3.80 1.94 14.40
N ASP A 138 3.86 3.03 15.14
CA ASP A 138 3.18 4.26 14.76
C ASP A 138 3.70 4.76 13.40
N VAL A 139 2.78 5.21 12.56
CA VAL A 139 3.09 5.89 11.30
C VAL A 139 2.70 7.35 11.43
N THR A 140 3.68 8.22 11.24
CA THR A 140 3.54 9.68 11.30
C THR A 140 3.83 10.30 9.93
N THR A 141 3.62 11.59 9.78
CA THR A 141 4.01 12.32 8.57
C THR A 141 5.52 12.37 8.35
N GLU A 142 6.32 12.08 9.38
CA GLU A 142 7.78 12.23 9.39
C GLU A 142 8.53 10.95 9.02
N ASN A 143 7.95 9.78 9.36
CA ASN A 143 8.65 8.50 9.19
C ASN A 143 8.33 7.78 7.87
N GLY A 144 7.86 8.50 6.87
CA GLY A 144 7.65 7.97 5.52
C GLY A 144 6.33 7.21 5.38
N PRO A 145 5.18 7.85 5.62
CA PRO A 145 3.87 7.20 5.48
C PRO A 145 3.63 6.75 4.03
N THR A 146 2.77 5.75 3.87
CA THR A 146 2.21 5.49 2.54
C THR A 146 1.30 6.64 2.16
N GLU A 147 1.44 7.12 0.95
CA GLU A 147 0.59 8.16 0.38
C GLU A 147 -0.35 7.56 -0.65
N LEU A 148 -1.63 7.90 -0.55
CA LEU A 148 -2.70 7.43 -1.43
C LEU A 148 -3.29 8.62 -2.19
N ILE A 149 -3.71 8.38 -3.43
CA ILE A 149 -4.56 9.30 -4.19
C ILE A 149 -5.97 8.73 -4.17
N LEU A 150 -6.86 9.37 -3.43
CA LEU A 150 -8.20 8.86 -3.17
C LEU A 150 -9.05 8.76 -4.44
N GLY A 151 -9.86 7.71 -4.55
CA GLY A 151 -10.79 7.52 -5.65
C GLY A 151 -10.16 7.07 -6.97
N THR A 152 -8.85 6.82 -7.00
CA THR A 152 -8.14 6.48 -8.25
C THR A 152 -8.20 5.01 -8.63
N GLN A 153 -8.74 4.15 -7.77
CA GLN A 153 -8.86 2.72 -8.02
C GLN A 153 -9.74 2.35 -9.22
N TYR A 154 -10.58 3.29 -9.65
CA TYR A 154 -11.44 3.11 -10.82
C TYR A 154 -10.93 3.81 -12.08
N TRP A 155 -9.76 4.42 -12.01
CA TRP A 155 -9.20 5.09 -13.18
C TRP A 155 -8.75 4.07 -14.21
N THR A 156 -9.28 4.21 -15.43
CA THR A 156 -8.81 3.41 -16.56
C THR A 156 -7.53 3.98 -17.07
N LYS A 157 -6.60 3.08 -17.29
CA LYS A 157 -5.42 3.39 -17.99
C LYS A 157 -5.20 2.46 -19.12
N ASP A 158 -5.82 2.78 -20.19
CA ASP A 158 -5.38 2.31 -21.49
C ASP A 158 -4.45 3.39 -22.08
N PHE A 159 -3.37 3.69 -21.35
CA PHE A 159 -2.32 4.52 -21.90
C PHE A 159 -1.23 3.63 -22.44
N GLU A 160 -1.44 3.16 -23.67
CA GLU A 160 -0.33 2.73 -24.46
C GLU A 160 0.44 3.97 -24.89
N LYS A 161 1.70 4.09 -24.46
CA LYS A 161 2.60 5.10 -25.03
C LYS A 161 2.80 4.82 -26.51
N PRO A 162 3.10 5.87 -27.30
CA PRO A 162 3.47 5.69 -28.72
C PRO A 162 4.65 4.74 -28.96
N ASP A 163 5.46 4.47 -27.92
CA ASP A 163 6.59 3.54 -27.96
C ASP A 163 6.21 2.11 -27.53
N GLY A 164 4.93 1.83 -27.31
CA GLY A 164 4.42 0.52 -26.89
C GLY A 164 4.68 0.19 -25.41
N THR A 165 5.21 1.13 -24.64
CA THR A 165 5.39 0.92 -23.19
C THR A 165 4.13 1.33 -22.43
N TRP A 166 3.79 0.58 -21.38
CA TRP A 166 2.66 0.90 -20.51
C TRP A 166 2.97 2.12 -19.65
N HIS A 167 2.04 3.04 -19.59
CA HIS A 167 2.01 4.06 -18.57
C HIS A 167 1.43 3.48 -17.28
N SER A 168 2.28 3.24 -16.33
CA SER A 168 1.89 3.50 -14.94
C SER A 168 1.83 5.03 -14.75
N PHE A 169 1.10 5.54 -13.71
CA PHE A 169 1.22 6.93 -13.29
C PHE A 169 2.64 7.27 -12.77
N ASP A 170 3.59 6.37 -12.93
CA ASP A 170 5.03 6.55 -12.70
C ASP A 170 5.59 7.81 -13.37
N GLY A 171 4.90 8.34 -14.35
CA GLY A 171 5.30 9.55 -15.01
C GLY A 171 4.92 10.85 -14.30
N ILE A 172 3.99 10.84 -13.34
CA ILE A 172 3.54 12.07 -12.68
C ILE A 172 4.68 12.69 -11.86
N ASP A 173 5.45 11.86 -11.14
CA ASP A 173 6.58 12.35 -10.35
C ASP A 173 7.87 12.50 -11.14
N ARG A 174 7.99 11.89 -12.32
CA ARG A 174 9.19 12.06 -13.17
C ARG A 174 9.33 13.47 -13.74
N ALA A 175 8.29 14.27 -13.67
CA ALA A 175 8.34 15.68 -14.00
C ALA A 175 9.07 16.52 -12.95
N PHE A 176 9.40 15.96 -11.78
CA PHE A 176 10.11 16.66 -10.73
C PHE A 176 11.61 16.41 -10.80
N THR A 177 12.39 17.48 -10.66
CA THR A 177 13.83 17.39 -10.46
C THR A 177 14.14 16.83 -9.06
N ARG A 178 15.38 16.38 -8.87
CA ARG A 178 15.85 15.95 -7.54
C ARG A 178 15.74 17.05 -6.48
N GLU A 179 15.95 18.31 -6.86
CA GLU A 179 15.81 19.47 -5.98
C GLU A 179 14.36 19.71 -5.62
N GLU A 180 13.46 19.61 -6.58
CA GLU A 180 12.02 19.75 -6.34
C GLU A 180 11.48 18.65 -5.44
N LEU A 181 11.94 17.40 -5.60
CA LEU A 181 11.58 16.29 -4.72
C LEU A 181 12.16 16.43 -3.30
N ALA A 182 13.30 17.12 -3.16
CA ALA A 182 13.90 17.44 -1.87
C ALA A 182 13.24 18.64 -1.19
N ASN A 183 12.39 19.40 -1.89
CA ASN A 183 11.69 20.54 -1.32
C ASN A 183 10.67 20.06 -0.27
N GLU A 184 10.77 20.59 0.94
CA GLU A 184 9.89 20.27 2.08
C GLU A 184 8.50 20.92 1.94
N ASP A 185 8.32 21.83 0.99
CA ASP A 185 7.03 22.48 0.73
C ASP A 185 6.04 21.50 0.06
N LEU A 186 5.24 20.84 0.89
CA LEU A 186 4.18 19.93 0.43
C LEU A 186 3.15 20.63 -0.46
N SER A 187 2.90 21.94 -0.25
CA SER A 187 1.96 22.71 -1.06
C SER A 187 2.46 22.88 -2.50
N PHE A 188 3.77 23.01 -2.67
CA PHE A 188 4.40 23.02 -3.99
C PHE A 188 4.20 21.68 -4.71
N ARG A 189 4.42 20.59 -4.02
CA ARG A 189 4.26 19.23 -4.56
C ARG A 189 2.82 18.96 -4.97
N ASP A 190 1.85 19.34 -4.13
CA ASP A 190 0.43 19.21 -4.43
C ASP A 190 0.03 20.02 -5.66
N ARG A 191 0.48 21.24 -5.77
CA ARG A 191 0.23 22.10 -6.92
C ARG A 191 0.79 21.48 -8.21
N ARG A 192 2.05 21.03 -8.19
CA ARG A 192 2.71 20.43 -9.36
C ARG A 192 2.03 19.12 -9.78
N LEU A 193 1.63 18.29 -8.80
CA LEU A 193 0.90 17.06 -9.09
C LEU A 193 -0.44 17.38 -9.74
N ASN A 194 -1.20 18.34 -9.19
CA ASN A 194 -2.49 18.77 -9.74
C ASN A 194 -2.33 19.37 -11.14
N GLU A 195 -1.31 20.19 -11.39
CA GLU A 195 -1.01 20.73 -12.71
C GLU A 195 -0.70 19.62 -13.73
N SER A 196 0.09 18.62 -13.32
CA SER A 196 0.45 17.50 -14.18
C SER A 196 -0.77 16.67 -14.57
N VAL A 197 -1.67 16.38 -13.63
CA VAL A 197 -2.88 15.60 -13.91
C VAL A 197 -3.97 16.41 -14.57
N ALA A 198 -4.05 17.72 -14.35
CA ALA A 198 -4.98 18.60 -15.04
C ALA A 198 -4.72 18.62 -16.56
N SER A 199 -3.46 18.52 -16.96
CA SER A 199 -3.08 18.38 -18.39
C SER A 199 -3.61 17.08 -19.03
N LEU A 200 -3.94 16.07 -18.21
CA LEU A 200 -4.53 14.81 -18.63
C LEU A 200 -6.07 14.80 -18.55
N GLY A 201 -6.68 15.95 -18.20
CA GLY A 201 -8.12 16.05 -18.01
C GLY A 201 -8.64 15.40 -16.72
N ILE A 202 -7.76 15.12 -15.77
CA ILE A 202 -8.11 14.50 -14.49
C ILE A 202 -8.47 15.62 -13.49
N PRO A 203 -9.56 15.47 -12.71
CA PRO A 203 -9.93 16.48 -11.71
C PRO A 203 -8.90 16.53 -10.57
N ASN A 204 -8.98 17.57 -9.74
CA ASN A 204 -8.12 17.75 -8.59
C ASN A 204 -8.00 16.48 -7.76
N LEU A 205 -6.77 16.10 -7.46
CA LEU A 205 -6.46 14.91 -6.66
C LEU A 205 -6.61 15.19 -5.17
N GLN A 206 -7.21 14.24 -4.48
CA GLN A 206 -7.21 14.22 -3.03
C GLN A 206 -6.12 13.28 -2.54
N ARG A 207 -5.11 13.82 -1.89
CA ARG A 207 -3.99 13.09 -1.32
C ARG A 207 -4.25 12.76 0.14
N LYS A 208 -3.82 11.58 0.54
CA LYS A 208 -3.94 11.11 1.92
C LYS A 208 -2.67 10.42 2.36
N TYR A 209 -2.00 10.95 3.37
CA TYR A 209 -1.00 10.20 4.12
C TYR A 209 -1.68 9.21 5.05
N VAL A 210 -1.24 7.97 5.01
CA VAL A 210 -1.68 6.91 5.92
C VAL A 210 -0.95 7.08 7.25
N VAL A 211 -1.48 7.95 8.09
CA VAL A 211 -1.00 8.19 9.46
C VAL A 211 -1.88 7.38 10.39
N VAL A 212 -1.29 6.38 11.04
CA VAL A 212 -2.03 5.39 11.83
C VAL A 212 -1.25 4.96 13.06
N PRO A 213 -1.92 4.57 14.14
CA PRO A 213 -1.26 4.04 15.32
C PRO A 213 -0.66 2.65 15.07
N LYS A 214 0.28 2.28 15.93
CA LYS A 214 0.91 0.95 16.00
C LYS A 214 -0.12 -0.16 15.91
N GLY A 215 0.19 -1.19 15.14
CA GLY A 215 -0.64 -2.37 14.97
C GLY A 215 -1.75 -2.22 13.93
N SER A 216 -1.89 -1.06 13.30
CA SER A 216 -2.93 -0.85 12.29
C SER A 216 -2.74 -1.70 11.04
N VAL A 217 -3.86 -2.13 10.51
CA VAL A 217 -4.00 -2.72 9.19
C VAL A 217 -4.72 -1.72 8.28
N VAL A 218 -4.19 -1.52 7.10
CA VAL A 218 -4.82 -0.71 6.05
C VAL A 218 -5.13 -1.62 4.87
N LEU A 219 -6.41 -1.82 4.59
CA LEU A 219 -6.84 -2.55 3.41
C LEU A 219 -7.05 -1.56 2.29
N CYS A 220 -6.34 -1.76 1.19
CA CYS A 220 -6.42 -0.91 0.01
C CYS A 220 -6.97 -1.69 -1.18
N HIS A 221 -7.67 -0.97 -2.04
CA HIS A 221 -7.96 -1.48 -3.37
C HIS A 221 -6.65 -1.67 -4.14
N TYR A 222 -6.54 -2.80 -4.86
CA TYR A 222 -5.31 -3.16 -5.56
C TYR A 222 -4.85 -2.12 -6.57
N ASP A 223 -5.80 -1.43 -7.17
CA ASP A 223 -5.56 -0.42 -8.20
C ASP A 223 -5.50 1.02 -7.68
N ILE A 224 -5.52 1.23 -6.36
CA ILE A 224 -5.36 2.59 -5.84
C ILE A 224 -3.95 3.11 -6.15
N LEU A 225 -3.88 4.35 -6.61
CA LEU A 225 -2.63 5.02 -6.86
C LEU A 225 -1.96 5.34 -5.52
N HIS A 226 -0.76 4.81 -5.31
CA HIS A 226 -0.05 4.95 -4.06
C HIS A 226 1.46 5.03 -4.22
N ARG A 227 2.14 5.45 -3.14
CA ARG A 227 3.59 5.41 -3.03
C ARG A 227 4.04 5.38 -1.57
N GLY A 228 5.30 5.00 -1.32
CA GLY A 228 5.99 5.30 -0.07
C GLY A 228 6.53 6.72 -0.09
N SER A 229 6.22 7.50 0.95
CA SER A 229 6.81 8.82 1.13
C SER A 229 8.16 8.73 1.84
N ARG A 230 8.97 9.77 1.69
CA ARG A 230 10.29 9.84 2.35
C ARG A 230 10.19 9.89 3.87
N THR A 231 11.19 9.32 4.53
CA THR A 231 11.43 9.51 5.95
C THR A 231 12.29 10.76 6.15
N LEU A 232 11.95 11.60 7.11
CA LEU A 232 12.81 12.73 7.51
C LEU A 232 14.05 12.20 8.26
N PRO A 233 15.20 12.92 8.20
CA PRO A 233 16.48 12.41 8.71
C PRO A 233 16.46 11.98 10.19
N GLU A 234 15.68 12.64 11.03
CA GLU A 234 15.62 12.37 12.48
C GLU A 234 14.49 11.41 12.87
N ALA A 235 13.68 10.98 11.91
CA ALA A 235 12.55 10.09 12.20
C ALA A 235 12.99 8.62 12.23
N ALA A 236 12.30 7.84 13.05
CA ALA A 236 12.52 6.40 13.12
C ALA A 236 12.11 5.72 11.81
N ASP A 237 12.78 4.63 11.47
CA ASP A 237 12.43 3.80 10.32
C ASP A 237 10.98 3.30 10.43
N ARG A 238 10.24 3.43 9.35
CA ARG A 238 8.94 2.82 9.21
C ARG A 238 9.07 1.51 8.42
N PHE A 239 8.57 0.43 9.00
CA PHE A 239 8.39 -0.85 8.32
C PHE A 239 6.92 -1.07 8.00
N MET A 240 6.65 -1.72 6.89
CA MET A 240 5.33 -2.11 6.46
C MET A 240 5.39 -3.52 5.88
N TYR A 241 4.55 -4.40 6.39
CA TYR A 241 4.32 -5.69 5.76
C TYR A 241 3.20 -5.56 4.75
N LYS A 242 3.45 -5.99 3.51
CA LYS A 242 2.51 -5.91 2.40
C LYS A 242 2.12 -7.30 1.96
N PHE A 243 0.82 -7.54 1.94
CA PHE A 243 0.24 -8.79 1.48
C PHE A 243 -0.80 -8.52 0.40
N HIS A 244 -0.90 -9.48 -0.50
CA HIS A 244 -1.89 -9.48 -1.56
C HIS A 244 -2.89 -10.59 -1.29
N PHE A 245 -4.17 -10.25 -1.32
CA PHE A 245 -5.25 -11.20 -1.20
C PHE A 245 -6.03 -11.25 -2.51
N MET A 246 -6.33 -12.45 -2.96
CA MET A 246 -7.03 -12.68 -4.22
C MET A 246 -8.29 -13.48 -3.98
N ARG A 247 -9.41 -13.03 -4.52
CA ARG A 247 -10.65 -13.80 -4.58
C ARG A 247 -10.45 -14.98 -5.51
N THR A 248 -10.95 -16.16 -5.10
CA THR A 248 -10.79 -17.40 -5.87
C THR A 248 -12.08 -17.83 -6.59
N GLN A 249 -13.20 -17.19 -6.28
CA GLN A 249 -14.49 -17.45 -6.93
C GLN A 249 -15.12 -16.13 -7.34
N GLU A 250 -15.62 -16.06 -8.56
CA GLU A 250 -16.45 -14.93 -8.96
C GLU A 250 -17.77 -14.95 -8.18
N PRO A 251 -18.30 -13.78 -7.85
CA PRO A 251 -19.55 -13.67 -7.10
C PRO A 251 -20.76 -14.11 -7.91
#